data_9d907df91066066ec9feaa076c18e4b3
#
_entry.id   9d907df91066066ec9feaa076c18e4b3
#
_cell.length_a   1.000
_cell.length_b   1.000
_cell.length_c   1.000
_cell.angle_alpha   90.00
_cell.angle_beta   90.00
_cell.angle_gamma   90.00
#
_symmetry.space_group_name_H-M   'P 1'
#
loop_
_entity.id
_entity.type
_entity.pdbx_description
1 polymer ?
#
loop_
_entity_poly.entity_id
_entity_poly.type
_entity_poly.pdbx_seq_one_letter_code
_entity_poly.pdbx_strand_id
1 'polypeptide(L)'
;MVSLKIFPSDIIADMNGLKQTITRSLAGIATVYKFDEEPVAFGLVALVVHILMPEEESGVMDEVERRLKSINGISEVEVLVSRRIA
;
A
#
# COMPACT_ATOMS: atom_id res chain seq x y z
N MET A 1 -9.84 1.68 9.21
CA MET A 1 -8.49 1.36 8.76
C MET A 1 -8.53 0.35 7.63
N VAL A 2 -7.71 0.55 6.62
CA VAL A 2 -7.66 -0.32 5.45
C VAL A 2 -6.25 -0.88 5.34
N SER A 3 -6.14 -2.17 5.05
CA SER A 3 -4.86 -2.83 4.82
C SER A 3 -4.77 -3.30 3.37
N LEU A 4 -3.67 -2.95 2.72
CA LEU A 4 -3.41 -3.33 1.33
C LEU A 4 -2.09 -4.07 1.27
N LYS A 5 -2.07 -5.15 0.49
CA LYS A 5 -0.86 -5.90 0.23
C LYS A 5 -0.31 -5.47 -1.12
N ILE A 6 0.94 -5.03 -1.12
CA ILE A 6 1.61 -4.50 -2.30
C ILE A 6 2.68 -5.48 -2.72
N PHE A 7 2.55 -5.98 -3.95
CA PHE A 7 3.50 -6.93 -4.51
C PHE A 7 4.50 -6.20 -5.39
N PRO A 8 5.80 -6.27 -5.07
CA PRO A 8 6.81 -5.69 -5.95
C PRO A 8 6.96 -6.51 -7.21
N SER A 9 7.36 -5.85 -8.29
CA SER A 9 7.60 -6.53 -9.57
C SER A 9 8.94 -7.28 -9.59
N ASP A 10 9.83 -6.98 -8.67
CA ASP A 10 11.16 -7.56 -8.58
C ASP A 10 11.66 -7.46 -7.15
N ILE A 11 12.80 -8.08 -6.87
CA ILE A 11 13.46 -7.95 -5.57
C ILE A 11 13.89 -6.50 -5.39
N ILE A 12 13.40 -5.89 -4.31
CA ILE A 12 13.67 -4.48 -4.03
C ILE A 12 14.78 -4.39 -3.00
N ALA A 13 15.92 -3.82 -3.41
CA ALA A 13 17.07 -3.63 -2.54
C ALA A 13 16.82 -2.53 -1.50
N ASP A 14 16.04 -1.49 -1.87
CA ASP A 14 15.75 -0.36 -0.99
C ASP A 14 14.27 -0.33 -0.62
N MET A 15 13.94 -1.13 0.39
CA MET A 15 12.57 -1.20 0.88
C MET A 15 12.11 0.11 1.54
N ASN A 16 13.05 0.83 2.19
CA ASN A 16 12.72 2.12 2.80
C ASN A 16 12.37 3.16 1.75
N GLY A 17 13.05 3.17 0.63
CA GLY A 17 12.73 4.05 -0.49
C GLY A 17 11.33 3.79 -1.04
N LEU A 18 10.97 2.53 -1.18
CA LEU A 18 9.62 2.15 -1.62
C LEU A 18 8.56 2.62 -0.62
N LYS A 19 8.80 2.42 0.67
CA LYS A 19 7.89 2.87 1.73
C LYS A 19 7.68 4.38 1.67
N GLN A 20 8.75 5.14 1.49
CA GLN A 20 8.67 6.59 1.36
C GLN A 20 7.86 7.00 0.13
N THR A 21 8.08 6.35 -0.99
CA THR A 21 7.34 6.62 -2.23
C THR A 21 5.85 6.36 -2.04
N ILE A 22 5.50 5.26 -1.40
CA ILE A 22 4.11 4.93 -1.09
C ILE A 22 3.48 6.00 -0.21
N THR A 23 4.18 6.40 0.85
CA THR A 23 3.69 7.44 1.76
C THR A 23 3.44 8.75 1.04
N ARG A 24 4.35 9.16 0.15
CA ARG A 24 4.19 10.38 -0.65
C ARG A 24 3.03 10.27 -1.63
N SER A 25 2.86 9.10 -2.25
CA SER A 25 1.80 8.90 -3.23
C SER A 25 0.41 9.00 -2.60
N LEU A 26 0.29 8.64 -1.34
CA LEU A 26 -0.98 8.68 -0.62
C LEU A 26 -1.19 9.97 0.17
N ALA A 27 -0.20 10.85 0.21
CA ALA A 27 -0.33 12.12 0.92
C ALA A 27 -1.53 12.92 0.38
N GLY A 28 -2.32 13.46 1.29
CA GLY A 28 -3.51 14.24 0.95
C GLY A 28 -4.80 13.43 0.84
N ILE A 29 -4.71 12.12 0.64
CA ILE A 29 -5.91 11.26 0.55
C ILE A 29 -5.97 10.20 1.64
N ALA A 30 -4.83 9.82 2.19
CA ALA A 30 -4.77 8.83 3.26
C ALA A 30 -3.52 9.04 4.09
N THR A 31 -3.56 8.56 5.33
CA THR A 31 -2.41 8.59 6.22
C THR A 31 -1.90 7.18 6.41
N VAL A 32 -0.62 6.96 6.15
CA VAL A 32 0.01 5.67 6.38
C VAL A 32 0.23 5.49 7.87
N TYR A 33 -0.38 4.45 8.43
CA TYR A 33 -0.26 4.13 9.85
C TYR A 33 1.01 3.33 10.13
N LYS A 34 1.19 2.24 9.37
CA LYS A 34 2.41 1.43 9.47
C LYS A 34 2.55 0.54 8.24
N PHE A 35 3.74 -0.04 8.11
CA PHE A 35 4.04 -1.07 7.12
C PHE A 35 4.43 -2.35 7.83
N ASP A 36 4.02 -3.49 7.26
CA ASP A 36 4.54 -4.80 7.61
C ASP A 36 5.19 -5.41 6.36
N GLU A 37 6.26 -6.16 6.55
CA GLU A 37 6.92 -6.88 5.48
C GLU A 37 6.52 -8.34 5.56
N GLU A 38 6.08 -8.91 4.45
CA GLU A 38 5.65 -10.29 4.38
C GLU A 38 6.44 -11.02 3.30
N PRO A 39 7.32 -11.97 3.66
CA PRO A 39 8.03 -12.75 2.66
C PRO A 39 7.07 -13.57 1.81
N VAL A 40 7.26 -13.51 0.50
CA VAL A 40 6.55 -14.35 -0.45
C VAL A 40 7.55 -15.26 -1.14
N ALA A 41 7.23 -15.84 -2.28
CA ALA A 41 8.11 -16.79 -2.94
C ALA A 41 9.32 -16.10 -3.62
N PHE A 42 10.40 -16.85 -3.82
CA PHE A 42 11.56 -16.45 -4.64
C PHE A 42 12.30 -15.20 -4.17
N GLY A 43 12.36 -14.99 -2.85
CA GLY A 43 13.08 -13.84 -2.30
C GLY A 43 12.33 -12.51 -2.40
N LEU A 44 11.15 -12.50 -2.95
CA LEU A 44 10.31 -11.32 -2.99
C LEU A 44 9.67 -11.07 -1.62
N VAL A 45 9.54 -9.81 -1.26
CA VAL A 45 8.90 -9.39 -0.02
C VAL A 45 7.75 -8.46 -0.37
N ALA A 46 6.54 -8.83 0.02
CA ALA A 46 5.38 -7.95 -0.13
C ALA A 46 5.31 -6.99 1.03
N LEU A 47 4.76 -5.81 0.78
CA LEU A 47 4.50 -4.82 1.82
C LEU A 47 3.01 -4.80 2.12
N VAL A 48 2.68 -4.92 3.40
CA VAL A 48 1.31 -4.67 3.85
C VAL A 48 1.29 -3.27 4.43
N VAL A 49 0.57 -2.37 3.77
CA VAL A 49 0.44 -1.00 4.22
C VAL A 49 -0.91 -0.84 4.92
N HIS A 50 -0.88 -0.29 6.12
CA HIS A 50 -2.07 0.01 6.91
C HIS A 50 -2.31 1.51 6.83
N ILE A 51 -3.45 1.90 6.30
CA ILE A 51 -3.77 3.31 6.08
C ILE A 51 -5.03 3.72 6.82
N LEU A 52 -5.04 4.98 7.21
CA LEU A 52 -6.20 5.65 7.79
C LEU A 52 -6.73 6.65 6.77
N MET A 53 -8.01 6.57 6.49
CA MET A 53 -8.66 7.52 5.60
C MET A 53 -9.64 8.36 6.41
N PRO A 54 -9.67 9.69 6.22
CA PRO A 54 -10.56 10.56 6.99
C PRO A 54 -12.04 10.29 6.74
N GLU A 55 -12.37 9.83 5.53
CA GLU A 55 -13.73 9.45 5.17
C GLU A 55 -13.71 8.23 4.27
N GLU A 56 -14.60 7.28 4.54
CA GLU A 56 -14.74 6.08 3.72
C GLU A 56 -15.65 6.35 2.52
N GLU A 57 -15.20 7.17 1.61
CA GLU A 57 -15.88 7.33 0.34
C GLU A 57 -15.34 6.32 -0.66
N SER A 58 -16.23 5.72 -1.43
CA SER A 58 -15.85 4.67 -2.39
C SER A 58 -14.82 5.16 -3.42
N GLY A 59 -14.89 6.43 -3.80
CA GLY A 59 -13.94 7.00 -4.75
C GLY A 59 -12.52 7.13 -4.20
N VAL A 60 -12.36 7.25 -2.89
CA VAL A 60 -11.04 7.38 -2.26
C VAL A 60 -10.26 6.07 -2.37
N MET A 61 -10.94 4.94 -2.18
CA MET A 61 -10.28 3.63 -2.30
C MET A 61 -9.75 3.39 -3.71
N ASP A 62 -10.53 3.73 -4.72
CA ASP A 62 -10.11 3.60 -6.11
C ASP A 62 -8.90 4.49 -6.40
N GLU A 63 -8.88 5.69 -5.86
CA GLU A 63 -7.75 6.60 -6.01
C GLU A 63 -6.49 6.05 -5.34
N VAL A 64 -6.62 5.49 -4.14
CA VAL A 64 -5.50 4.87 -3.43
C VAL A 64 -4.90 3.75 -4.27
N GLU A 65 -5.73 2.84 -4.77
CA GLU A 65 -5.25 1.73 -5.59
C GLU A 65 -4.57 2.23 -6.87
N ARG A 66 -5.17 3.20 -7.53
CA ARG A 66 -4.63 3.77 -8.75
C ARG A 66 -3.25 4.39 -8.54
N ARG A 67 -3.10 5.17 -7.47
CA ARG A 67 -1.82 5.80 -7.15
C ARG A 67 -0.75 4.77 -6.83
N LEU A 68 -1.10 3.74 -6.07
CA LEU A 68 -0.16 2.68 -5.75
C LEU A 68 0.27 1.90 -6.99
N LYS A 69 -0.67 1.57 -7.86
CA LYS A 69 -0.36 0.84 -9.10
C LYS A 69 0.48 1.65 -10.08
N SER A 70 0.46 2.96 -9.98
CA SER A 70 1.26 3.82 -10.85
C SER A 70 2.73 3.94 -10.42
N ILE A 71 3.08 3.44 -9.24
CA ILE A 71 4.45 3.49 -8.74
C ILE A 71 5.29 2.45 -9.47
N ASN A 72 6.45 2.87 -10.00
CA ASN A 72 7.39 1.94 -10.61
C ASN A 72 7.88 0.93 -9.57
N GLY A 73 7.91 -0.34 -9.96
CA GLY A 73 8.35 -1.42 -9.10
C GLY A 73 7.21 -2.14 -8.38
N ILE A 74 5.97 -1.68 -8.54
CA ILE A 74 4.81 -2.36 -8.00
C ILE A 74 4.10 -3.13 -9.11
N SER A 75 3.97 -4.44 -8.90
CA SER A 75 3.32 -5.35 -9.85
C SER A 75 1.82 -5.42 -9.61
N GLU A 76 1.41 -5.52 -8.35
CA GLU A 76 0.01 -5.72 -8.00
C GLU A 76 -0.30 -5.12 -6.63
N VAL A 77 -1.54 -4.73 -6.44
CA VAL A 77 -2.05 -4.24 -5.15
C VAL A 77 -3.33 -5.02 -4.83
N GLU A 78 -3.40 -5.57 -3.63
CA GLU A 78 -4.54 -6.33 -3.16
C GLU A 78 -5.10 -5.72 -1.88
N VAL A 79 -6.41 -5.48 -1.84
CA VAL A 79 -7.06 -5.02 -0.63
C VAL A 79 -7.33 -6.22 0.27
N LEU A 80 -6.72 -6.23 1.45
CA LEU A 80 -6.86 -7.34 2.38
C LEU A 80 -8.08 -7.19 3.30
N VAL A 81 -8.19 -6.02 3.91
CA VAL A 81 -9.27 -5.78 4.88
C VAL A 81 -9.67 -4.31 4.81
N SER A 82 -10.97 -4.09 4.71
CA SER A 82 -11.56 -2.78 4.93
C SER A 82 -12.49 -2.92 6.13
N ARG A 83 -12.07 -2.39 7.28
CA ARG A 83 -12.88 -2.43 8.49
C ARG A 83 -13.39 -1.06 8.82
N ARG A 84 -14.69 -0.99 9.09
CA ARG A 84 -15.26 0.13 9.80
C ARG A 84 -14.98 -0.07 11.28
N ILE A 85 -14.40 0.94 11.86
CA ILE A 85 -14.30 1.02 13.31
C ILE A 85 -15.65 1.58 13.75
N ALA A 86 -16.44 0.72 14.30
CA ALA A 86 -17.73 1.14 14.85
C ALA A 86 -17.50 1.77 16.23
#